data_2c85e2f1f2d3d343b5c285f731e1a84a
#
_entry.id   2c85e2f1f2d3d343b5c285f731e1a84a
#
_cell.length_a   1.000
_cell.length_b   1.000
_cell.length_c   1.000
_cell.angle_alpha   90.00
_cell.angle_beta   90.00
_cell.angle_gamma   90.00
#
_symmetry.space_group_name_H-M   'P 1'
#
loop_
_entity.id
_entity.type
_entity.pdbx_description
1 polymer ?
#
loop_
_entity_poly.entity_id
_entity_poly.type
_entity_poly.pdbx_seq_one_letter_code
_entity_poly.pdbx_strand_id
1 'polypeptide(L)'
;MKAIWKAAGLAVCFAGVSVSGLAAEATYTQDIKPLFDSKCAACHGAGAPTLAEFLKDQKKFEAAMKGPRMDSYADMIMLVGWPDTGAVMRRLDDGANAGGKPGNMYQFLGSDEAERQKNLQTFKAWVGPEGWVLNRFKARGNVSGISKEQLEKILVKY
;
A
#
# COMPACT_ATOMS: atom_id res chain seq x y z
N MET A 1 35.82 -23.80 64.33
CA MET A 1 35.54 -22.42 63.87
C MET A 1 35.44 -22.48 62.35
N LYS A 2 34.23 -22.39 61.81
CA LYS A 2 33.98 -22.43 60.37
C LYS A 2 33.52 -21.03 59.94
N ALA A 3 34.32 -20.35 59.13
CA ALA A 3 33.98 -19.04 58.56
C ALA A 3 33.07 -19.21 57.35
N ILE A 4 31.88 -18.59 57.35
CA ILE A 4 30.93 -18.54 56.31
C ILE A 4 31.12 -17.23 55.52
N TRP A 5 31.58 -17.32 54.27
CA TRP A 5 31.66 -16.19 53.34
C TRP A 5 30.32 -16.04 52.65
N LYS A 6 29.64 -14.91 52.84
CA LYS A 6 28.47 -14.49 52.10
C LYS A 6 28.94 -13.75 50.85
N ALA A 7 28.73 -14.35 49.70
CA ALA A 7 28.89 -13.66 48.41
C ALA A 7 27.64 -12.81 48.14
N ALA A 8 27.80 -11.48 48.09
CA ALA A 8 26.77 -10.56 47.67
C ALA A 8 26.80 -10.47 46.12
N GLY A 9 25.81 -11.03 45.47
CA GLY A 9 25.63 -10.91 44.02
C GLY A 9 25.03 -9.55 43.67
N LEU A 10 25.78 -8.75 42.89
CA LEU A 10 25.32 -7.49 42.35
C LEU A 10 24.50 -7.79 41.06
N ALA A 11 23.19 -7.66 41.14
CA ALA A 11 22.31 -7.77 39.95
C ALA A 11 22.37 -6.44 39.21
N VAL A 12 23.05 -6.44 38.04
CA VAL A 12 23.03 -5.31 37.10
C VAL A 12 21.78 -5.43 36.25
N CYS A 13 20.76 -4.61 36.54
CA CYS A 13 19.59 -4.46 35.68
C CYS A 13 19.98 -3.64 34.41
N PHE A 14 20.15 -4.29 33.30
CA PHE A 14 20.19 -3.63 32.00
C PHE A 14 18.77 -3.15 31.63
N ALA A 15 18.51 -1.87 31.85
CA ALA A 15 17.35 -1.21 31.30
C ALA A 15 17.54 -1.10 29.76
N GLY A 16 16.92 -2.03 29.02
CA GLY A 16 16.88 -1.96 27.58
C GLY A 16 16.07 -0.74 27.14
N VAL A 17 16.74 0.27 26.62
CA VAL A 17 16.09 1.41 25.95
C VAL A 17 15.59 0.89 24.60
N SER A 18 14.32 0.56 24.52
CA SER A 18 13.64 0.30 23.25
C SER A 18 13.54 1.64 22.50
N VAL A 19 14.48 1.89 21.60
CA VAL A 19 14.34 2.96 20.60
C VAL A 19 13.25 2.50 19.63
N SER A 20 12.03 2.96 19.87
CA SER A 20 10.97 2.90 18.85
C SER A 20 11.42 3.82 17.72
N GLY A 21 12.12 3.25 16.74
CA GLY A 21 12.40 3.93 15.49
C GLY A 21 11.07 4.31 14.86
N LEU A 22 10.79 5.61 14.77
CA LEU A 22 9.72 6.11 13.91
C LEU A 22 10.09 5.63 12.51
N ALA A 23 9.37 4.64 12.00
CA ALA A 23 9.47 4.27 10.60
C ALA A 23 9.21 5.54 9.80
N ALA A 24 10.15 5.93 8.94
CA ALA A 24 9.96 7.09 8.08
C ALA A 24 8.65 6.89 7.32
N GLU A 25 7.78 7.89 7.38
CA GLU A 25 6.49 7.83 6.67
C GLU A 25 6.78 7.78 5.16
N ALA A 26 6.22 6.78 4.49
CA ALA A 26 6.35 6.66 3.04
C ALA A 26 5.70 7.86 2.34
N THR A 27 6.37 8.37 1.30
CA THR A 27 5.88 9.48 0.48
C THR A 27 5.71 9.06 -0.98
N TYR A 28 4.87 9.80 -1.72
CA TYR A 28 4.71 9.55 -3.14
C TYR A 28 6.04 9.73 -3.90
N THR A 29 6.72 10.85 -3.69
CA THR A 29 7.90 11.22 -4.46
C THR A 29 9.10 10.31 -4.21
N GLN A 30 9.31 9.88 -2.98
CA GLN A 30 10.50 9.10 -2.59
C GLN A 30 10.28 7.58 -2.71
N ASP A 31 9.07 7.12 -2.44
CA ASP A 31 8.80 5.69 -2.30
C ASP A 31 7.88 5.15 -3.39
N ILE A 32 6.77 5.84 -3.67
CA ILE A 32 5.75 5.33 -4.58
C ILE A 32 6.09 5.59 -6.05
N LYS A 33 6.54 6.81 -6.38
CA LYS A 33 6.82 7.18 -7.78
C LYS A 33 7.94 6.32 -8.40
N PRO A 34 9.10 6.07 -7.75
CA PRO A 34 10.10 5.17 -8.30
C PRO A 34 9.60 3.74 -8.48
N LEU A 35 8.83 3.24 -7.52
CA LEU A 35 8.22 1.91 -7.59
C LEU A 35 7.21 1.83 -8.75
N PHE A 36 6.35 2.83 -8.88
CA PHE A 36 5.40 2.94 -9.98
C PHE A 36 6.11 2.96 -11.34
N ASP A 37 7.14 3.78 -11.51
CA ASP A 37 7.88 3.90 -12.76
C ASP A 37 8.51 2.58 -13.20
N SER A 38 9.02 1.80 -12.25
CA SER A 38 9.65 0.52 -12.53
C SER A 38 8.67 -0.63 -12.79
N LYS A 39 7.50 -0.63 -12.16
CA LYS A 39 6.59 -1.79 -12.17
C LYS A 39 5.26 -1.55 -12.90
N CYS A 40 4.79 -0.31 -12.98
CA CYS A 40 3.43 0.00 -13.39
C CYS A 40 3.33 0.87 -14.66
N ALA A 41 4.36 1.69 -14.95
CA ALA A 41 4.31 2.73 -15.98
C ALA A 41 4.08 2.19 -17.39
N ALA A 42 4.46 0.95 -17.70
CA ALA A 42 4.24 0.33 -19.01
C ALA A 42 2.74 0.27 -19.39
N CYS A 43 1.88 0.01 -18.41
CA CYS A 43 0.43 -0.09 -18.62
C CYS A 43 -0.37 1.10 -18.09
N HIS A 44 0.19 1.85 -17.13
CA HIS A 44 -0.50 2.93 -16.39
C HIS A 44 0.20 4.30 -16.50
N GLY A 45 1.23 4.44 -17.34
CA GLY A 45 2.00 5.67 -17.51
C GLY A 45 1.32 6.68 -18.45
N ALA A 46 2.10 7.67 -18.92
CA ALA A 46 1.61 8.80 -19.72
C ALA A 46 0.86 8.41 -21.01
N GLY A 47 1.16 7.24 -21.59
CA GLY A 47 0.45 6.70 -22.76
C GLY A 47 -0.82 5.90 -22.42
N ALA A 48 -1.24 5.87 -21.17
CA ALA A 48 -2.48 5.22 -20.75
C ALA A 48 -3.65 6.20 -20.81
N PRO A 49 -4.90 5.71 -20.98
CA PRO A 49 -6.09 6.55 -20.95
C PRO A 49 -6.29 7.18 -19.56
N THR A 50 -6.83 8.38 -19.53
CA THR A 50 -7.32 8.94 -18.27
C THR A 50 -8.37 8.00 -17.63
N LEU A 51 -8.62 8.15 -16.33
CA LEU A 51 -9.65 7.34 -15.66
C LEU A 51 -11.01 7.47 -16.37
N ALA A 52 -11.38 8.67 -16.78
CA ALA A 52 -12.64 8.93 -17.48
C ALA A 52 -12.74 8.22 -18.84
N GLU A 53 -11.67 8.25 -19.63
CA GLU A 53 -11.59 7.53 -20.91
C GLU A 53 -11.61 6.01 -20.70
N PHE A 54 -10.84 5.52 -19.74
CA PHE A 54 -10.81 4.09 -19.40
C PHE A 54 -12.19 3.57 -19.03
N LEU A 55 -12.96 4.34 -18.26
CA LEU A 55 -14.31 3.96 -17.85
C LEU A 55 -15.32 3.91 -19.00
N LYS A 56 -15.12 4.67 -20.09
CA LYS A 56 -16.00 4.66 -21.25
C LYS A 56 -15.88 3.38 -22.07
N ASP A 57 -14.67 2.83 -22.22
CA ASP A 57 -14.42 1.63 -23.01
C ASP A 57 -13.32 0.76 -22.40
N GLN A 58 -13.63 0.24 -21.23
CA GLN A 58 -12.68 -0.56 -20.44
C GLN A 58 -12.17 -1.78 -21.23
N LYS A 59 -13.06 -2.49 -21.95
CA LYS A 59 -12.69 -3.69 -22.73
C LYS A 59 -11.64 -3.40 -23.79
N LYS A 60 -11.77 -2.28 -24.50
CA LYS A 60 -10.80 -1.83 -25.50
C LYS A 60 -9.41 -1.62 -24.89
N PHE A 61 -9.35 -0.90 -23.78
CA PHE A 61 -8.07 -0.59 -23.14
C PHE A 61 -7.44 -1.82 -22.50
N GLU A 62 -8.22 -2.68 -21.86
CA GLU A 62 -7.73 -3.95 -21.30
C GLU A 62 -7.18 -4.87 -22.40
N ALA A 63 -7.84 -4.95 -23.56
CA ALA A 63 -7.33 -5.70 -24.71
C ALA A 63 -6.01 -5.15 -25.24
N ALA A 64 -5.76 -3.85 -25.10
CA ALA A 64 -4.50 -3.20 -25.42
C ALA A 64 -3.48 -3.22 -24.28
N MET A 65 -3.73 -3.98 -23.20
CA MET A 65 -2.91 -4.03 -21.97
C MET A 65 -2.70 -2.63 -21.34
N LYS A 66 -3.71 -1.77 -21.40
CA LYS A 66 -3.71 -0.44 -20.79
C LYS A 66 -4.73 -0.38 -19.66
N GLY A 67 -4.26 0.03 -18.48
CA GLY A 67 -5.11 0.42 -17.37
C GLY A 67 -5.35 1.94 -17.35
N PRO A 68 -6.06 2.47 -16.35
CA PRO A 68 -6.19 3.90 -16.16
C PRO A 68 -4.83 4.52 -15.85
N ARG A 69 -4.59 5.73 -16.36
CA ARG A 69 -3.38 6.50 -16.09
C ARG A 69 -3.24 6.80 -14.60
N MET A 70 -2.03 6.63 -14.06
CA MET A 70 -1.71 6.84 -12.64
C MET A 70 -0.30 7.40 -12.44
N ASP A 71 0.32 8.01 -13.46
CA ASP A 71 1.72 8.43 -13.44
C ASP A 71 1.97 9.74 -12.67
N SER A 72 0.92 10.39 -12.20
CA SER A 72 0.98 11.53 -11.29
C SER A 72 0.37 11.22 -9.92
N TYR A 73 0.78 11.99 -8.91
CA TYR A 73 0.16 11.91 -7.58
C TYR A 73 -1.37 12.11 -7.66
N ALA A 74 -1.81 13.12 -8.41
CA ALA A 74 -3.24 13.42 -8.56
C ALA A 74 -4.03 12.26 -9.17
N ASP A 75 -3.51 11.65 -10.24
CA ASP A 75 -4.17 10.51 -10.89
C ASP A 75 -4.23 9.30 -9.95
N MET A 76 -3.15 9.04 -9.19
CA MET A 76 -3.12 7.93 -8.24
C MET A 76 -4.09 8.13 -7.07
N ILE A 77 -4.21 9.35 -6.54
CA ILE A 77 -5.18 9.68 -5.48
C ILE A 77 -6.62 9.43 -5.91
N MET A 78 -6.96 9.62 -7.18
CA MET A 78 -8.30 9.30 -7.70
C MET A 78 -8.66 7.81 -7.55
N LEU A 79 -7.66 6.94 -7.45
CA LEU A 79 -7.82 5.49 -7.29
C LEU A 79 -7.56 4.99 -5.87
N VAL A 80 -7.10 5.86 -4.98
CA VAL A 80 -6.93 5.57 -3.55
C VAL A 80 -8.10 6.16 -2.75
N GLY A 81 -8.35 7.45 -2.92
CA GLY A 81 -9.32 8.21 -2.12
C GLY A 81 -10.66 8.40 -2.80
N TRP A 82 -10.70 9.03 -3.96
CA TRP A 82 -11.93 9.36 -4.69
C TRP A 82 -11.59 9.73 -6.14
N PRO A 83 -12.39 9.37 -7.16
CA PRO A 83 -13.75 8.79 -7.11
C PRO A 83 -13.79 7.26 -7.02
N ASP A 84 -12.70 6.53 -7.30
CA ASP A 84 -12.69 5.06 -7.17
C ASP A 84 -11.91 4.64 -5.91
N THR A 85 -12.49 4.98 -4.77
CA THR A 85 -11.89 4.70 -3.45
C THR A 85 -11.47 3.24 -3.32
N GLY A 86 -10.20 3.03 -2.94
CA GLY A 86 -9.65 1.70 -2.69
C GLY A 86 -9.33 0.89 -3.94
N ALA A 87 -9.38 1.47 -5.14
CA ALA A 87 -9.04 0.74 -6.36
C ALA A 87 -7.60 0.21 -6.32
N VAL A 88 -6.64 1.05 -5.93
CA VAL A 88 -5.24 0.64 -5.76
C VAL A 88 -5.14 -0.48 -4.73
N MET A 89 -5.76 -0.32 -3.55
CA MET A 89 -5.74 -1.32 -2.49
C MET A 89 -6.32 -2.65 -2.96
N ARG A 90 -7.52 -2.65 -3.58
CA ARG A 90 -8.15 -3.87 -4.12
C ARG A 90 -7.30 -4.60 -5.14
N ARG A 91 -6.60 -3.85 -5.99
CA ARG A 91 -5.83 -4.43 -7.09
C ARG A 91 -4.46 -4.95 -6.66
N LEU A 92 -3.89 -4.35 -5.62
CA LEU A 92 -2.56 -4.70 -5.11
C LEU A 92 -2.60 -5.65 -3.90
N ASP A 93 -3.77 -5.88 -3.29
CA ASP A 93 -3.90 -6.72 -2.09
C ASP A 93 -3.38 -8.15 -2.36
N ASP A 94 -2.68 -8.71 -1.39
CA ASP A 94 -2.16 -10.08 -1.42
C ASP A 94 -3.20 -11.16 -1.13
N GLY A 95 -4.44 -10.76 -0.94
CA GLY A 95 -5.56 -11.62 -0.58
C GLY A 95 -5.89 -11.59 0.91
N ALA A 96 -5.05 -10.99 1.75
CA ALA A 96 -5.29 -10.94 3.20
C ALA A 96 -6.63 -10.28 3.55
N ASN A 97 -7.06 -9.28 2.76
CA ASN A 97 -8.33 -8.58 2.95
C ASN A 97 -9.44 -9.01 1.97
N ALA A 98 -9.18 -10.05 1.18
CA ALA A 98 -10.07 -10.50 0.10
C ALA A 98 -10.34 -12.01 0.13
N GLY A 99 -10.37 -12.61 1.33
CA GLY A 99 -10.67 -14.04 1.52
C GLY A 99 -9.62 -14.97 0.88
N GLY A 100 -8.34 -14.57 0.90
CA GLY A 100 -7.23 -15.34 0.36
C GLY A 100 -7.02 -15.18 -1.16
N LYS A 101 -7.81 -14.34 -1.82
CA LYS A 101 -7.69 -14.13 -3.28
C LYS A 101 -6.96 -12.83 -3.58
N PRO A 102 -5.71 -12.88 -4.10
CA PRO A 102 -4.96 -11.69 -4.45
C PRO A 102 -5.64 -10.82 -5.52
N GLY A 103 -5.40 -9.53 -5.45
CA GLY A 103 -5.77 -8.58 -6.50
C GLY A 103 -5.01 -8.86 -7.80
N ASN A 104 -5.62 -8.57 -8.93
CA ASN A 104 -5.06 -8.92 -10.25
C ASN A 104 -3.79 -8.15 -10.62
N MET A 105 -3.43 -7.10 -9.89
CA MET A 105 -2.18 -6.34 -10.08
C MET A 105 -1.09 -6.76 -9.09
N TYR A 106 -1.39 -7.56 -8.07
CA TYR A 106 -0.43 -8.02 -7.08
C TYR A 106 0.80 -8.70 -7.71
N GLN A 107 0.59 -9.54 -8.71
CA GLN A 107 1.65 -10.27 -9.41
C GLN A 107 2.69 -9.36 -10.07
N PHE A 108 2.33 -8.11 -10.40
CA PHE A 108 3.21 -7.16 -11.06
C PHE A 108 4.07 -6.35 -10.08
N LEU A 109 3.86 -6.51 -8.78
CA LEU A 109 4.69 -5.85 -7.76
C LEU A 109 6.12 -6.39 -7.69
N GLY A 110 6.40 -7.58 -8.22
CA GLY A 110 7.74 -8.15 -8.20
C GLY A 110 7.85 -9.46 -8.97
N SER A 111 9.08 -9.87 -9.25
CA SER A 111 9.41 -11.11 -9.95
C SER A 111 9.19 -12.35 -9.07
N ASP A 112 9.32 -12.20 -7.76
CA ASP A 112 9.12 -13.24 -6.76
C ASP A 112 8.25 -12.73 -5.60
N GLU A 113 7.89 -13.64 -4.70
CA GLU A 113 7.00 -13.30 -3.58
C GLU A 113 7.63 -12.32 -2.59
N ALA A 114 8.93 -12.44 -2.34
CA ALA A 114 9.62 -11.56 -1.40
C ALA A 114 9.63 -10.11 -1.92
N GLU A 115 9.90 -9.91 -3.21
CA GLU A 115 9.83 -8.60 -3.86
C GLU A 115 8.39 -8.06 -3.88
N ARG A 116 7.40 -8.90 -4.20
CA ARG A 116 5.98 -8.50 -4.18
C ARG A 116 5.56 -8.03 -2.80
N GLN A 117 5.88 -8.78 -1.75
CA GLN A 117 5.54 -8.40 -0.38
C GLN A 117 6.25 -7.12 0.05
N LYS A 118 7.54 -6.97 -0.25
CA LYS A 118 8.28 -5.74 0.04
C LYS A 118 7.59 -4.52 -0.60
N ASN A 119 7.29 -4.60 -1.88
CA ASN A 119 6.68 -3.49 -2.62
C ASN A 119 5.24 -3.23 -2.18
N LEU A 120 4.49 -4.28 -1.83
CA LEU A 120 3.17 -4.14 -1.21
C LEU A 120 3.23 -3.39 0.12
N GLN A 121 4.22 -3.69 0.98
CA GLN A 121 4.38 -2.99 2.25
C GLN A 121 4.68 -1.51 2.06
N THR A 122 5.40 -1.12 1.01
CA THR A 122 5.61 0.29 0.64
C THR A 122 4.28 1.00 0.35
N PHE A 123 3.41 0.38 -0.46
CA PHE A 123 2.07 0.93 -0.70
C PHE A 123 1.21 0.97 0.57
N LYS A 124 1.24 -0.09 1.39
CA LYS A 124 0.50 -0.13 2.66
C LYS A 124 0.96 0.95 3.62
N ALA A 125 2.27 1.20 3.72
CA ALA A 125 2.82 2.27 4.54
C ALA A 125 2.38 3.66 4.06
N TRP A 126 2.37 3.89 2.75
CA TRP A 126 1.94 5.15 2.15
C TRP A 126 0.44 5.43 2.32
N VAL A 127 -0.41 4.43 2.06
CA VAL A 127 -1.87 4.56 2.23
C VAL A 127 -2.27 4.61 3.70
N GLY A 128 -1.49 3.98 4.57
CA GLY A 128 -1.80 3.77 5.98
C GLY A 128 -2.59 2.47 6.23
N PRO A 129 -2.34 1.82 7.37
CA PRO A 129 -2.94 0.51 7.67
C PRO A 129 -4.48 0.58 7.76
N GLU A 130 -5.03 1.64 8.32
CA GLU A 130 -6.49 1.82 8.40
C GLU A 130 -7.09 2.21 7.05
N GLY A 131 -6.35 2.96 6.22
CA GLY A 131 -6.75 3.28 4.85
C GLY A 131 -6.77 2.03 3.97
N TRP A 132 -5.76 1.15 4.11
CA TRP A 132 -5.65 -0.06 3.32
C TRP A 132 -6.85 -1.01 3.48
N VAL A 133 -7.35 -1.15 4.69
CA VAL A 133 -8.47 -2.07 5.03
C VAL A 133 -9.85 -1.41 4.98
N LEU A 134 -10.00 -0.25 4.36
CA LEU A 134 -11.30 0.33 4.14
C LEU A 134 -12.23 -0.67 3.44
N ASN A 135 -13.50 -0.72 3.85
CA ASN A 135 -14.51 -1.63 3.30
C ASN A 135 -14.85 -1.29 1.83
N ARG A 136 -13.83 -1.37 0.96
CA ARG A 136 -13.86 -1.09 -0.48
C ARG A 136 -13.38 -2.29 -1.31
N PHE A 137 -13.06 -3.41 -0.66
CA PHE A 137 -12.67 -4.66 -1.33
C PHE A 137 -13.90 -5.37 -1.92
N LYS A 138 -14.73 -4.63 -2.65
CA LYS A 138 -15.94 -5.10 -3.30
C LYS A 138 -15.80 -5.06 -4.83
N ALA A 139 -16.73 -5.71 -5.50
CA ALA A 139 -16.81 -5.61 -6.96
C ALA A 139 -16.96 -4.14 -7.39
N ARG A 140 -16.30 -3.78 -8.47
CA ARG A 140 -16.37 -2.44 -9.06
C ARG A 140 -17.84 -2.08 -9.37
N GLY A 141 -18.20 -0.85 -9.14
CA GLY A 141 -19.58 -0.36 -9.29
C GLY A 141 -20.43 -0.47 -8.02
N ASN A 142 -20.03 -1.31 -7.05
CA ASN A 142 -20.73 -1.47 -5.77
C ASN A 142 -20.07 -0.68 -4.63
N VAL A 143 -19.14 0.20 -4.94
CA VAL A 143 -18.41 1.02 -3.97
C VAL A 143 -19.17 2.32 -3.78
N SER A 144 -19.71 2.55 -2.61
CA SER A 144 -20.34 3.83 -2.22
C SER A 144 -19.30 4.95 -2.12
N GLY A 145 -19.72 6.20 -2.04
CA GLY A 145 -18.85 7.34 -1.75
C GLY A 145 -18.07 7.17 -0.45
N ILE A 146 -16.93 7.83 -0.33
CA ILE A 146 -16.12 7.83 0.89
C ILE A 146 -16.69 8.86 1.89
N SER A 147 -16.80 8.51 3.18
CA SER A 147 -17.12 9.46 4.24
C SER A 147 -15.87 10.24 4.67
N LYS A 148 -16.07 11.36 5.40
CA LYS A 148 -14.97 12.14 5.96
C LYS A 148 -14.10 11.30 6.89
N GLU A 149 -14.71 10.53 7.78
CA GLU A 149 -14.02 9.67 8.75
C GLU A 149 -13.20 8.56 8.06
N GLN A 150 -13.66 8.09 6.91
CA GLN A 150 -12.90 7.14 6.09
C GLN A 150 -11.74 7.82 5.36
N LEU A 151 -11.95 9.05 4.86
CA LEU A 151 -10.90 9.79 4.18
C LEU A 151 -9.73 10.12 5.14
N GLU A 152 -10.02 10.45 6.38
CA GLU A 152 -9.03 10.73 7.43
C GLU A 152 -8.11 9.53 7.75
N LYS A 153 -8.52 8.31 7.40
CA LYS A 153 -7.70 7.10 7.54
C LYS A 153 -6.67 6.90 6.42
N ILE A 154 -6.77 7.67 5.35
CA ILE A 154 -5.86 7.61 4.20
C ILE A 154 -4.75 8.63 4.42
N LEU A 155 -3.52 8.15 4.59
CA LEU A 155 -2.39 9.01 4.98
C LEU A 155 -1.72 9.70 3.79
N VAL A 156 -1.58 9.07 2.68
CA VAL A 156 -1.01 9.45 1.37
C VAL A 156 -0.29 10.82 1.32
N LYS A 157 0.98 10.84 1.65
CA LYS A 157 1.82 12.04 1.54
C LYS A 157 2.46 12.13 0.16
N TYR A 158 2.64 13.39 -0.31
CA TYR A 158 3.33 13.70 -1.57
C TYR A 158 4.85 13.49 -1.54
#